data_c324f8614dec810cca718908b27a1e21
#
_entry.id   c324f8614dec810cca718908b27a1e21
#
_cell.length_a   1.000
_cell.length_b   1.000
_cell.length_c   1.000
_cell.angle_alpha   90.00
_cell.angle_beta   90.00
_cell.angle_gamma   90.00
#
_symmetry.space_group_name_H-M   'P 1'
#
loop_
_entity.id
_entity.type
_entity.pdbx_description
1 polymer ?
#
loop_
_entity_poly.entity_id
_entity_poly.type
_entity_poly.pdbx_seq_one_letter_code
_entity_poly.pdbx_strand_id
1 'polypeptide(L)'
;MLIYYIIVHTIQTGMKSVSIFQTRKIKRIKSRKFPKRIHLYSSPRKAQRMAYKYLGKTAKLYPASNPAKKYMIYDPKNNKWVNFGQLGYEDYTKHGNKTRRKNYLTRTKGMLGDWKNNKYSANNLSRHILWP
;
A
#
# COMPACT_ATOMS: atom_id res chain seq x y z
N MET A 1 -3.88 28.92 2.52
CA MET A 1 -3.94 29.56 1.18
C MET A 1 -2.97 28.93 0.21
N LEU A 2 -1.67 28.95 0.51
CA LEU A 2 -0.67 28.36 -0.39
C LEU A 2 -0.92 26.87 -0.69
N ILE A 3 -1.31 26.11 0.30
CA ILE A 3 -1.59 24.67 0.13
C ILE A 3 -2.79 24.47 -0.80
N TYR A 4 -3.83 25.27 -0.63
CA TYR A 4 -5.00 25.23 -1.49
C TYR A 4 -4.62 25.59 -2.92
N TYR A 5 -3.80 26.62 -3.09
CA TYR A 5 -3.34 27.07 -4.37
C TYR A 5 -2.54 25.98 -5.11
N ILE A 6 -1.65 25.30 -4.40
CA ILE A 6 -0.88 24.18 -4.95
C ILE A 6 -1.82 23.09 -5.45
N ILE A 7 -2.89 22.80 -4.71
CA ILE A 7 -3.87 21.78 -5.10
C ILE A 7 -4.61 22.21 -6.35
N VAL A 8 -5.03 23.46 -6.44
CA VAL A 8 -5.67 24.00 -7.63
C VAL A 8 -4.73 23.90 -8.83
N HIS A 9 -3.46 24.23 -8.64
CA HIS A 9 -2.47 24.08 -9.68
C HIS A 9 -2.30 22.63 -10.14
N THR A 10 -2.39 21.69 -9.22
CA THR A 10 -2.34 20.25 -9.51
C THR A 10 -3.47 19.82 -10.43
N ILE A 11 -4.64 20.42 -10.35
CA ILE A 11 -5.76 20.14 -11.25
C ILE A 11 -5.36 20.35 -12.70
N GLN A 12 -4.54 21.35 -12.99
CA GLN A 12 -4.07 21.64 -14.35
C GLN A 12 -3.26 20.49 -14.94
N THR A 13 -2.73 19.61 -14.11
CA THR A 13 -2.01 18.40 -14.54
C THR A 13 -2.91 17.17 -14.60
N GLY A 14 -4.24 17.33 -14.50
CA GLY A 14 -5.21 16.26 -14.57
C GLY A 14 -5.52 15.58 -13.23
N MET A 15 -4.99 16.08 -12.13
CA MET A 15 -5.26 15.55 -10.80
C MET A 15 -6.50 16.19 -10.19
N LYS A 16 -7.23 15.42 -9.36
CA LYS A 16 -8.41 15.92 -8.67
C LYS A 16 -8.03 16.91 -7.57
N SER A 17 -8.86 17.94 -7.41
CA SER A 17 -8.75 18.87 -6.30
C SER A 17 -8.98 18.18 -4.96
N VAL A 18 -8.21 18.58 -3.94
CA VAL A 18 -8.39 18.13 -2.56
C VAL A 18 -8.46 19.36 -1.64
N SER A 19 -9.13 19.22 -0.50
CA SER A 19 -9.23 20.30 0.47
C SER A 19 -7.91 20.52 1.22
N ILE A 20 -7.78 21.69 1.87
CA ILE A 20 -6.63 21.99 2.75
C ILE A 20 -6.50 20.91 3.86
N PHE A 21 -7.63 20.47 4.41
CA PHE A 21 -7.64 19.44 5.46
C PHE A 21 -7.09 18.12 4.95
N GLN A 22 -7.49 17.70 3.76
CA GLN A 22 -6.96 16.50 3.13
C GLN A 22 -5.46 16.62 2.86
N THR A 23 -4.99 17.77 2.42
CA THR A 23 -3.56 18.02 2.19
C THR A 23 -2.75 17.89 3.49
N ARG A 24 -3.23 18.45 4.59
CA ARG A 24 -2.61 18.32 5.91
C ARG A 24 -2.60 16.87 6.39
N LYS A 25 -3.69 16.15 6.15
CA LYS A 25 -3.77 14.71 6.46
C LYS A 25 -2.73 13.93 5.67
N ILE A 26 -2.59 14.20 4.39
CA ILE A 26 -1.58 13.56 3.53
C ILE A 26 -0.17 13.84 4.05
N LYS A 27 0.15 15.08 4.43
CA LYS A 27 1.46 15.42 5.01
C LYS A 27 1.74 14.62 6.30
N ARG A 28 0.75 14.50 7.17
CA ARG A 28 0.90 13.68 8.40
C ARG A 28 1.14 12.21 8.08
N ILE A 29 0.42 11.67 7.10
CA ILE A 29 0.62 10.30 6.64
C ILE A 29 2.05 10.11 6.13
N LYS A 30 2.53 11.01 5.28
CA LYS A 30 3.87 10.92 4.68
C LYS A 30 5.00 11.02 5.69
N SER A 31 4.79 11.67 6.83
CA SER A 31 5.79 11.78 7.89
C SER A 31 5.78 10.62 8.88
N ARG A 32 4.79 9.72 8.82
CA ARG A 32 4.68 8.61 9.77
C ARG A 32 5.75 7.55 9.50
N LYS A 33 6.40 7.14 10.59
CA LYS A 33 7.34 6.02 10.55
C LYS A 33 6.61 4.70 10.75
N PHE A 34 7.17 3.62 10.21
CA PHE A 34 6.64 2.29 10.45
C PHE A 34 6.80 1.93 11.93
N PRO A 35 5.74 1.42 12.60
CA PRO A 35 5.83 0.97 13.98
C PRO A 35 6.80 -0.23 14.10
N LYS A 36 7.51 -0.31 15.23
CA LYS A 36 8.50 -1.38 15.46
C LYS A 36 7.91 -2.77 15.30
N ARG A 37 6.67 -2.97 15.74
CA ARG A 37 6.00 -4.28 15.70
C ARG A 37 5.84 -4.85 14.28
N ILE A 38 5.82 -4.01 13.24
CA ILE A 38 5.69 -4.50 11.87
C ILE A 38 6.88 -5.39 11.48
N HIS A 39 8.06 -5.11 12.02
CA HIS A 39 9.27 -5.88 11.74
C HIS A 39 9.22 -7.32 12.26
N LEU A 40 8.29 -7.64 13.15
CA LEU A 40 8.03 -9.02 13.58
C LEU A 40 7.38 -9.84 12.47
N TYR A 41 6.66 -9.20 11.57
CA TYR A 41 5.79 -9.87 10.59
C TYR A 41 6.13 -9.56 9.15
N SER A 42 6.92 -8.54 8.89
CA SER A 42 7.22 -8.08 7.53
C SER A 42 8.55 -7.36 7.48
N SER A 43 9.11 -7.22 6.28
CA SER A 43 10.26 -6.36 6.03
C SER A 43 9.81 -5.14 5.21
N PRO A 44 9.64 -3.97 5.83
CA PRO A 44 9.22 -2.76 5.10
C PRO A 44 10.16 -2.41 3.96
N ARG A 45 11.46 -2.63 4.12
CA ARG A 45 12.46 -2.38 3.09
C ARG A 45 12.22 -3.25 1.86
N LYS A 46 12.01 -4.56 2.06
CA LYS A 46 11.75 -5.49 0.95
C LYS A 46 10.38 -5.22 0.33
N ALA A 47 9.37 -4.96 1.15
CA ALA A 47 8.03 -4.63 0.67
C ALA A 47 8.05 -3.36 -0.20
N GLN A 48 8.76 -2.32 0.22
CA GLN A 48 8.88 -1.10 -0.56
C GLN A 48 9.54 -1.35 -1.91
N ARG A 49 10.58 -2.17 -1.96
CA ARG A 49 11.24 -2.55 -3.20
C ARG A 49 10.29 -3.27 -4.15
N MET A 50 9.47 -4.17 -3.62
CA MET A 50 8.49 -4.90 -4.41
C MET A 50 7.35 -4.00 -4.89
N ALA A 51 6.95 -3.01 -4.10
CA ALA A 51 5.97 -2.01 -4.51
C ALA A 51 6.47 -1.23 -5.73
N TYR A 52 7.70 -0.78 -5.72
CA TYR A 52 8.31 -0.11 -6.87
C TYR A 52 8.37 -1.02 -8.11
N LYS A 53 8.71 -2.28 -7.91
CA LYS A 53 8.76 -3.25 -9.00
C LYS A 53 7.39 -3.52 -9.61
N TYR A 54 6.36 -3.62 -8.77
CA TYR A 54 5.01 -3.94 -9.20
C TYR A 54 4.26 -2.74 -9.80
N LEU A 55 4.39 -1.58 -9.21
CA LEU A 55 3.56 -0.41 -9.55
C LEU A 55 4.34 0.79 -10.09
N GLY A 56 5.68 0.76 -10.02
CA GLY A 56 6.52 1.82 -10.51
C GLY A 56 7.16 2.69 -9.42
N LYS A 57 7.99 3.63 -9.85
CA LYS A 57 8.88 4.40 -8.97
C LYS A 57 8.16 5.33 -7.98
N THR A 58 6.89 5.62 -8.19
CA THR A 58 6.11 6.51 -7.32
C THR A 58 5.29 5.75 -6.27
N ALA A 59 5.35 4.42 -6.29
CA ALA A 59 4.55 3.55 -5.43
C ALA A 59 5.13 3.48 -4.00
N LYS A 60 4.89 4.51 -3.21
CA LYS A 60 5.38 4.60 -1.83
C LYS A 60 4.43 3.91 -0.86
N LEU A 61 4.99 3.07 0.00
CA LEU A 61 4.26 2.44 1.11
C LEU A 61 4.30 3.31 2.36
N TYR A 62 3.21 3.28 3.09
CA TYR A 62 3.06 4.00 4.37
C TYR A 62 2.49 3.06 5.43
N PRO A 63 2.69 3.38 6.73
CA PRO A 63 2.03 2.64 7.79
C PRO A 63 0.50 2.68 7.59
N ALA A 64 -0.14 1.53 7.73
CA ALA A 64 -1.59 1.43 7.54
C ALA A 64 -2.36 2.35 8.48
N SER A 65 -3.42 2.97 7.98
CA SER A 65 -4.38 3.69 8.81
C SER A 65 -5.28 2.73 9.60
N ASN A 66 -5.49 1.53 9.06
CA ASN A 66 -6.21 0.46 9.75
C ASN A 66 -5.23 -0.30 10.65
N PRO A 67 -5.45 -0.36 11.98
CA PRO A 67 -4.53 -1.00 12.91
C PRO A 67 -4.39 -2.52 12.71
N ALA A 68 -5.33 -3.16 12.02
CA ALA A 68 -5.26 -4.57 11.69
C ALA A 68 -4.41 -4.88 10.45
N LYS A 69 -3.95 -3.85 9.74
CA LYS A 69 -3.18 -3.98 8.50
C LYS A 69 -1.74 -3.50 8.67
N LYS A 70 -0.87 -3.91 7.75
CA LYS A 70 0.56 -3.57 7.77
C LYS A 70 0.85 -2.27 7.05
N TYR A 71 0.35 -2.14 5.84
CA TYR A 71 0.72 -1.05 4.93
C TYR A 71 -0.52 -0.41 4.32
N MET A 72 -0.35 0.79 3.85
CA MET A 72 -1.29 1.39 2.90
C MET A 72 -0.53 2.04 1.76
N ILE A 73 -1.20 2.15 0.63
CA ILE A 73 -0.69 2.78 -0.58
C ILE A 73 -1.79 3.62 -1.20
N TYR A 74 -1.41 4.70 -1.84
CA TYR A 74 -2.37 5.52 -2.57
C TYR A 74 -2.62 4.93 -3.95
N ASP A 75 -3.89 4.73 -4.29
CA ASP A 75 -4.34 4.32 -5.62
C ASP A 75 -4.71 5.57 -6.42
N PRO A 76 -3.85 6.02 -7.37
CA PRO A 76 -4.11 7.24 -8.11
C PRO A 76 -5.26 7.09 -9.13
N LYS A 77 -5.53 5.88 -9.59
CA LYS A 77 -6.59 5.61 -10.56
C LYS A 77 -7.98 5.80 -9.93
N ASN A 78 -8.18 5.26 -8.73
CA ASN A 78 -9.45 5.32 -8.01
C ASN A 78 -9.45 6.42 -6.93
N ASN A 79 -8.34 7.15 -6.81
CA ASN A 79 -8.20 8.30 -5.91
C ASN A 79 -8.53 7.95 -4.44
N LYS A 80 -7.95 6.86 -3.95
CA LYS A 80 -8.17 6.38 -2.58
C LYS A 80 -6.94 5.70 -2.00
N TRP A 81 -6.89 5.63 -0.67
CA TRP A 81 -5.90 4.85 0.06
C TRP A 81 -6.38 3.41 0.21
N VAL A 82 -5.48 2.46 0.00
CA VAL A 82 -5.78 1.04 0.14
C VAL A 82 -4.89 0.46 1.23
N ASN A 83 -5.50 -0.06 2.29
CA ASN A 83 -4.80 -0.79 3.34
C ASN A 83 -4.69 -2.26 2.95
N PHE A 84 -3.54 -2.88 3.20
CA PHE A 84 -3.35 -4.29 2.88
C PHE A 84 -2.33 -4.95 3.81
N GLY A 85 -2.32 -6.29 3.78
CA GLY A 85 -1.44 -7.09 4.62
C GLY A 85 -1.96 -7.25 6.05
N GLN A 86 -2.37 -8.47 6.42
CA GLN A 86 -2.86 -8.73 7.77
C GLN A 86 -1.73 -8.64 8.78
N LEU A 87 -1.86 -7.77 9.77
CA LEU A 87 -0.92 -7.69 10.89
C LEU A 87 -1.13 -8.91 11.80
N GLY A 88 -0.04 -9.42 12.37
CA GLY A 88 -0.08 -10.61 13.22
C GLY A 88 0.35 -11.89 12.51
N TYR A 89 0.52 -11.85 11.19
CA TYR A 89 0.99 -12.98 10.40
C TYR A 89 2.22 -12.57 9.60
N GLU A 90 3.26 -13.41 9.63
CA GLU A 90 4.45 -13.18 8.81
C GLU A 90 4.11 -13.30 7.33
N ASP A 91 4.77 -12.48 6.52
CA ASP A 91 4.72 -12.60 5.08
C ASP A 91 6.06 -13.06 4.49
N TYR A 92 6.11 -13.30 3.18
CA TYR A 92 7.30 -13.82 2.52
C TYR A 92 8.49 -12.86 2.61
N THR A 93 8.26 -11.56 2.70
CA THR A 93 9.34 -10.57 2.88
C THR A 93 10.07 -10.78 4.21
N LYS A 94 9.42 -11.41 5.20
CA LYS A 94 9.98 -11.69 6.52
C LYS A 94 10.62 -13.08 6.58
N HIS A 95 9.84 -14.14 6.29
CA HIS A 95 10.31 -15.51 6.51
C HIS A 95 11.07 -16.11 5.32
N GLY A 96 10.81 -15.65 4.08
CA GLY A 96 11.46 -16.19 2.88
C GLY A 96 11.16 -17.67 2.61
N ASN A 97 10.10 -18.23 3.18
CA ASN A 97 9.77 -19.65 3.07
C ASN A 97 8.96 -19.91 1.80
N LYS A 98 9.56 -20.61 0.85
CA LYS A 98 8.96 -20.87 -0.47
C LYS A 98 7.70 -21.73 -0.40
N THR A 99 7.61 -22.68 0.52
CA THR A 99 6.42 -23.53 0.70
C THR A 99 5.24 -22.70 1.22
N ARG A 100 5.50 -21.85 2.22
CA ARG A 100 4.46 -20.94 2.75
C ARG A 100 4.00 -19.97 1.66
N ARG A 101 4.93 -19.47 0.85
CA ARG A 101 4.61 -18.60 -0.28
C ARG A 101 3.69 -19.31 -1.29
N LYS A 102 4.04 -20.51 -1.70
CA LYS A 102 3.23 -21.31 -2.63
C LYS A 102 1.82 -21.53 -2.09
N ASN A 103 1.71 -21.92 -0.82
CA ASN A 103 0.42 -22.15 -0.18
C ASN A 103 -0.44 -20.88 -0.12
N TYR A 104 0.19 -19.75 0.22
CA TYR A 104 -0.50 -18.44 0.24
C TYR A 104 -1.03 -18.07 -1.15
N LEU A 105 -0.18 -18.16 -2.17
CA LEU A 105 -0.57 -17.81 -3.55
C LEU A 105 -1.67 -18.73 -4.08
N THR A 106 -1.60 -20.02 -3.79
CA THR A 106 -2.65 -20.99 -4.18
C THR A 106 -3.98 -20.65 -3.53
N ARG A 107 -3.99 -20.39 -2.23
CA ARG A 107 -5.21 -20.07 -1.48
C ARG A 107 -5.82 -18.75 -1.95
N THR A 108 -5.01 -17.72 -2.10
CA THR A 108 -5.51 -16.37 -2.44
C THR A 108 -5.90 -16.23 -3.91
N LYS A 109 -5.44 -17.13 -4.77
CA LYS A 109 -5.88 -17.18 -6.17
C LYS A 109 -7.39 -17.46 -6.28
N GLY A 110 -7.94 -18.22 -5.36
CA GLY A 110 -9.36 -18.58 -5.33
C GLY A 110 -10.26 -17.56 -4.61
N MET A 111 -9.75 -16.44 -4.16
CA MET A 111 -10.58 -15.43 -3.51
C MET A 111 -11.64 -14.88 -4.45
N LEU A 112 -12.84 -14.67 -3.90
CA LEU A 112 -13.98 -14.15 -4.65
C LEU A 112 -13.79 -12.66 -4.97
N GLY A 113 -14.57 -12.17 -5.94
CA GLY A 113 -14.58 -10.78 -6.35
C GLY A 113 -13.67 -10.50 -7.54
N ASP A 114 -13.71 -9.26 -8.01
CA ASP A 114 -12.98 -8.81 -9.21
C ASP A 114 -11.60 -8.24 -8.88
N TRP A 115 -10.90 -8.85 -7.92
CA TRP A 115 -9.60 -8.38 -7.48
C TRP A 115 -8.52 -8.49 -8.56
N LYS A 116 -8.61 -9.47 -9.46
CA LYS A 116 -7.59 -9.73 -10.49
C LYS A 116 -7.43 -8.57 -11.47
N ASN A 117 -8.50 -7.87 -11.78
CA ASN A 117 -8.52 -6.78 -12.75
C ASN A 117 -8.09 -5.43 -12.16
N ASN A 118 -7.85 -5.36 -10.85
CA ASN A 118 -7.43 -4.16 -10.17
C ASN A 118 -6.06 -4.35 -9.52
N LYS A 119 -5.03 -3.73 -10.07
CA LYS A 119 -3.67 -3.80 -9.52
C LYS A 119 -3.58 -3.32 -8.08
N TYR A 120 -4.46 -2.42 -7.68
CA TYR A 120 -4.52 -1.87 -6.32
C TYR A 120 -5.51 -2.57 -5.41
N SER A 121 -6.08 -3.70 -5.82
CA SER A 121 -6.87 -4.50 -4.88
C SER A 121 -5.98 -5.00 -3.74
N ALA A 122 -6.54 -5.09 -2.54
CA ALA A 122 -5.77 -5.54 -1.37
C ALA A 122 -5.15 -6.92 -1.60
N ASN A 123 -5.84 -7.82 -2.30
CA ASN A 123 -5.33 -9.14 -2.61
C ASN A 123 -4.13 -9.06 -3.58
N ASN A 124 -4.23 -8.30 -4.68
CA ASN A 124 -3.11 -8.12 -5.61
C ASN A 124 -1.92 -7.44 -4.93
N LEU A 125 -2.15 -6.41 -4.14
CA LEU A 125 -1.08 -5.74 -3.40
C LEU A 125 -0.34 -6.72 -2.47
N SER A 126 -1.07 -7.54 -1.73
CA SER A 126 -0.46 -8.54 -0.86
C SER A 126 0.32 -9.58 -1.66
N ARG A 127 -0.26 -10.11 -2.72
CA ARG A 127 0.38 -11.15 -3.55
C ARG A 127 1.67 -10.66 -4.21
N HIS A 128 1.70 -9.44 -4.72
CA HIS A 128 2.85 -8.91 -5.47
C HIS A 128 3.87 -8.17 -4.62
N ILE A 129 3.48 -7.65 -3.47
CA ILE A 129 4.36 -6.85 -2.60
C ILE A 129 4.85 -7.66 -1.40
N LEU A 130 3.97 -8.43 -0.77
CA LEU A 130 4.30 -9.18 0.44
C LEU A 130 4.65 -10.64 0.19
N TRP A 131 4.14 -11.21 -0.88
CA TRP A 131 4.39 -12.59 -1.29
C TRP A 131 4.95 -12.69 -2.72
N PRO A 132 5.92 -11.84 -3.07
CA PRO A 132 6.47 -11.76 -4.43
C PRO A 132 7.17 -13.02 -4.88
#